data_817cc4e7aaa1b9144c937e44a3100c3c
#
_entry.id   817cc4e7aaa1b9144c937e44a3100c3c
#
_cell.length_a   1.000
_cell.length_b   1.000
_cell.length_c   1.000
_cell.angle_alpha   90.00
_cell.angle_beta   90.00
_cell.angle_gamma   90.00
#
_symmetry.space_group_name_H-M   'P 1'
#
loop_
_entity.id
_entity.type
_entity.pdbx_description
1 polymer ?
#
loop_
_entity_poly.entity_id
_entity_poly.type
_entity_poly.pdbx_seq_one_letter_code
_entity_poly.pdbx_strand_id
1 'polypeptide(L)'
;MPSTICVSCQGQRPAALVRPKTSEPYCKLCFFEAFEREIHETIVKEQLFKSGETIAVAASGGKDSTVLAHVMKLLNERHSYGLKLVLLSIDEGITGYRDDSLETVKRNQQQYDLPLIILTYKELYGWSMDEIVKAVGRKNNCTFCGVFRRQALDRGAMKLSVNKIATGHNADDIAETILMNILRGSVIPRCKPLKYAYEKEIVLYAFYKRLDYFSTEYLERLRPSSIIDIIHSGEQLLVKQTAKMPVQRVCERCSYCSSMPVCKACLLIEGLNKGVPKLGIGKTERYRKEMQKKDECCNDQSLCHCMKEKLTVNEDK
;
A
#
# COMPACT_ATOMS: atom_id res chain seq x y z
N MET A 1 34.44 -18.60 -19.49
CA MET A 1 33.69 -17.48 -20.08
C MET A 1 34.48 -16.21 -19.73
N PRO A 2 34.73 -15.27 -20.66
CA PRO A 2 35.38 -14.03 -20.30
C PRO A 2 34.56 -13.32 -19.24
N SER A 3 35.22 -12.90 -18.15
CA SER A 3 34.54 -12.18 -17.07
C SER A 3 34.02 -10.85 -17.64
N THR A 4 32.72 -10.69 -17.69
CA THR A 4 32.08 -9.43 -18.10
C THR A 4 32.53 -8.34 -17.14
N ILE A 5 33.10 -7.27 -17.64
CA ILE A 5 33.64 -6.16 -16.83
C ILE A 5 32.48 -5.19 -16.47
N CYS A 6 32.58 -4.56 -15.31
CA CYS A 6 31.64 -3.54 -14.90
C CYS A 6 31.78 -2.26 -15.72
N VAL A 7 30.74 -1.81 -16.38
CA VAL A 7 30.71 -0.59 -17.20
C VAL A 7 30.97 0.65 -16.36
N SER A 8 30.32 0.75 -15.19
CA SER A 8 30.35 1.94 -14.35
C SER A 8 31.73 2.26 -13.73
N CYS A 9 32.52 1.24 -13.35
CA CYS A 9 33.88 1.46 -12.83
C CYS A 9 34.99 1.16 -13.87
N GLN A 10 34.64 1.18 -15.16
CA GLN A 10 35.59 0.99 -16.26
C GLN A 10 36.47 -0.29 -16.12
N GLY A 11 35.86 -1.35 -15.66
CA GLY A 11 36.52 -2.65 -15.54
C GLY A 11 37.40 -2.86 -14.29
N GLN A 12 37.41 -1.94 -13.32
CA GLN A 12 38.16 -2.11 -12.06
C GLN A 12 37.68 -3.34 -11.27
N ARG A 13 36.39 -3.76 -11.48
CA ARG A 13 35.76 -4.91 -10.81
C ARG A 13 34.99 -5.75 -11.82
N PRO A 14 34.95 -7.08 -11.63
CA PRO A 14 34.11 -7.94 -12.44
C PRO A 14 32.63 -7.62 -12.22
N ALA A 15 31.82 -7.70 -13.28
CA ALA A 15 30.40 -7.56 -13.17
C ALA A 15 29.80 -8.72 -12.37
N ALA A 16 28.85 -8.41 -11.48
CA ALA A 16 28.11 -9.39 -10.68
C ALA A 16 26.68 -9.58 -11.16
N LEU A 17 26.15 -8.63 -11.92
CA LEU A 17 24.78 -8.64 -12.43
C LEU A 17 24.67 -7.83 -13.72
N VAL A 18 23.59 -8.09 -14.47
CA VAL A 18 23.13 -7.19 -15.55
C VAL A 18 22.00 -6.34 -14.96
N ARG A 19 22.16 -5.03 -15.01
CA ARG A 19 21.19 -4.10 -14.44
C ARG A 19 19.89 -4.11 -15.25
N PRO A 20 18.72 -4.41 -14.65
CA PRO A 20 17.45 -4.51 -15.37
C PRO A 20 17.05 -3.24 -16.14
N LYS A 21 17.36 -2.07 -15.60
CA LYS A 21 16.99 -0.76 -16.15
C LYS A 21 17.80 -0.38 -17.41
N THR A 22 19.10 -0.67 -17.41
CA THR A 22 20.02 -0.26 -18.50
C THR A 22 20.50 -1.41 -19.37
N SER A 23 20.24 -2.67 -18.95
CA SER A 23 20.78 -3.89 -19.58
C SER A 23 22.30 -3.94 -19.64
N GLU A 24 22.99 -3.23 -18.76
CA GLU A 24 24.43 -3.14 -18.69
C GLU A 24 25.01 -3.97 -17.54
N PRO A 25 26.26 -4.49 -17.67
CA PRO A 25 26.91 -5.24 -16.62
C PRO A 25 27.46 -4.32 -15.52
N TYR A 26 27.05 -4.57 -14.27
CA TYR A 26 27.46 -3.83 -13.07
C TYR A 26 28.11 -4.75 -12.04
N CYS A 27 29.12 -4.24 -11.32
CA CYS A 27 29.53 -4.84 -10.05
C CYS A 27 28.57 -4.43 -8.94
N LYS A 28 28.56 -5.19 -7.83
CA LYS A 28 27.61 -4.94 -6.71
C LYS A 28 27.70 -3.50 -6.18
N LEU A 29 28.91 -2.97 -6.00
CA LEU A 29 29.09 -1.63 -5.42
C LEU A 29 28.58 -0.55 -6.35
N CYS A 30 28.92 -0.59 -7.64
CA CYS A 30 28.40 0.38 -8.61
C CYS A 30 26.88 0.29 -8.78
N PHE A 31 26.32 -0.92 -8.66
CA PHE A 31 24.87 -1.09 -8.67
C PHE A 31 24.21 -0.42 -7.46
N PHE A 32 24.76 -0.61 -6.25
CA PHE A 32 24.25 0.05 -5.05
C PHE A 32 24.31 1.57 -5.16
N GLU A 33 25.45 2.10 -5.57
CA GLU A 33 25.64 3.54 -5.76
C GLU A 33 24.65 4.13 -6.78
N ALA A 34 24.45 3.46 -7.91
CA ALA A 34 23.51 3.90 -8.94
C ALA A 34 22.06 3.85 -8.44
N PHE A 35 21.67 2.76 -7.79
CA PHE A 35 20.33 2.58 -7.23
C PHE A 35 20.02 3.62 -6.15
N GLU A 36 20.90 3.78 -5.17
CA GLU A 36 20.75 4.74 -4.07
C GLU A 36 20.75 6.19 -4.57
N ARG A 37 21.61 6.52 -5.55
CA ARG A 37 21.68 7.85 -6.18
C ARG A 37 20.39 8.19 -6.92
N GLU A 38 19.81 7.29 -7.70
CA GLU A 38 18.58 7.55 -8.43
C GLU A 38 17.40 7.79 -7.50
N ILE A 39 17.34 7.09 -6.36
CA ILE A 39 16.33 7.34 -5.34
C ILE A 39 16.57 8.71 -4.69
N HIS A 40 17.82 9.07 -4.38
CA HIS A 40 18.17 10.39 -3.88
C HIS A 40 17.73 11.49 -4.86
N GLU A 41 18.06 11.34 -6.15
CA GLU A 41 17.65 12.29 -7.20
C GLU A 41 16.13 12.43 -7.28
N THR A 42 15.39 11.34 -7.16
CA THR A 42 13.92 11.35 -7.11
C THR A 42 13.42 12.15 -5.91
N ILE A 43 13.98 11.93 -4.72
CA ILE A 43 13.61 12.64 -3.49
C ILE A 43 13.85 14.15 -3.63
N VAL A 44 15.00 14.54 -4.18
CA VAL A 44 15.39 15.94 -4.33
C VAL A 44 14.59 16.63 -5.45
N LYS A 45 14.49 16.01 -6.62
CA LYS A 45 13.79 16.56 -7.79
C LYS A 45 12.31 16.79 -7.51
N GLU A 46 11.65 15.83 -6.87
CA GLU A 46 10.22 15.91 -6.55
C GLU A 46 9.97 16.62 -5.20
N GLN A 47 11.00 17.08 -4.51
CA GLN A 47 10.92 17.77 -3.20
C GLN A 47 10.02 16.98 -2.22
N LEU A 48 10.24 15.66 -2.15
CA LEU A 48 9.37 14.75 -1.40
C LEU A 48 9.33 15.08 0.09
N PHE A 49 10.43 15.59 0.66
CA PHE A 49 10.57 15.84 2.10
C PHE A 49 11.16 17.21 2.39
N LYS A 50 10.87 17.71 3.59
CA LYS A 50 11.47 18.93 4.17
C LYS A 50 12.20 18.56 5.46
N SER A 51 13.31 19.25 5.76
CA SER A 51 14.03 19.04 7.02
C SER A 51 13.12 19.28 8.23
N GLY A 52 13.27 18.46 9.24
CA GLY A 52 12.46 18.49 10.47
C GLY A 52 11.13 17.70 10.36
N GLU A 53 10.73 17.24 9.18
CA GLU A 53 9.49 16.44 9.03
C GLU A 53 9.61 15.07 9.70
N THR A 54 8.50 14.63 10.29
CA THR A 54 8.33 13.25 10.76
C THR A 54 7.67 12.43 9.66
N ILE A 55 8.30 11.33 9.23
CA ILE A 55 7.86 10.50 8.13
C ILE A 55 7.53 9.10 8.64
N ALA A 56 6.29 8.66 8.42
CA ALA A 56 5.92 7.26 8.63
C ALA A 56 6.35 6.43 7.42
N VAL A 57 7.25 5.49 7.62
CA VAL A 57 7.64 4.50 6.61
C VAL A 57 6.70 3.30 6.74
N ALA A 58 5.88 3.05 5.74
CA ALA A 58 4.96 1.91 5.74
C ALA A 58 5.75 0.60 5.64
N ALA A 59 5.70 -0.18 6.72
CA ALA A 59 6.46 -1.43 6.88
C ALA A 59 5.50 -2.63 6.86
N SER A 60 5.56 -3.44 5.81
CA SER A 60 4.77 -4.67 5.66
C SER A 60 5.60 -5.95 5.86
N GLY A 61 6.91 -5.85 6.11
CA GLY A 61 7.82 -7.00 6.15
C GLY A 61 8.23 -7.53 4.77
N GLY A 62 7.57 -7.12 3.69
CA GLY A 62 7.91 -7.52 2.32
C GLY A 62 9.13 -6.77 1.77
N LYS A 63 9.69 -7.26 0.64
CA LYS A 63 10.92 -6.75 0.02
C LYS A 63 10.93 -5.25 -0.21
N ASP A 64 9.84 -4.71 -0.81
CA ASP A 64 9.76 -3.30 -1.19
C ASP A 64 9.77 -2.37 0.03
N SER A 65 8.99 -2.72 1.06
CA SER A 65 8.93 -1.95 2.30
C SER A 65 10.24 -2.03 3.11
N THR A 66 10.93 -3.17 3.07
CA THR A 66 12.23 -3.35 3.74
C THR A 66 13.32 -2.55 3.03
N VAL A 67 13.37 -2.61 1.69
CA VAL A 67 14.31 -1.78 0.91
C VAL A 67 14.02 -0.29 1.13
N LEU A 68 12.74 0.11 1.13
CA LEU A 68 12.36 1.49 1.43
C LEU A 68 12.89 1.94 2.79
N ALA A 69 12.65 1.17 3.85
CA ALA A 69 13.10 1.52 5.20
C ALA A 69 14.63 1.65 5.28
N HIS A 70 15.34 0.68 4.69
CA HIS A 70 16.81 0.70 4.62
C HIS A 70 17.34 1.93 3.87
N VAL A 71 16.85 2.18 2.66
CA VAL A 71 17.32 3.27 1.82
C VAL A 71 16.95 4.64 2.42
N MET A 72 15.75 4.78 2.99
CA MET A 72 15.35 6.03 3.66
C MET A 72 16.25 6.35 4.84
N LYS A 73 16.59 5.38 5.68
CA LYS A 73 17.56 5.58 6.76
C LYS A 73 18.94 5.96 6.21
N LEU A 74 19.45 5.17 5.28
CA LEU A 74 20.78 5.37 4.69
C LEU A 74 20.93 6.75 4.05
N LEU A 75 19.95 7.19 3.24
CA LEU A 75 19.99 8.48 2.57
C LEU A 75 19.77 9.65 3.53
N ASN A 76 18.92 9.49 4.55
CA ASN A 76 18.71 10.48 5.59
C ASN A 76 20.02 10.75 6.35
N GLU A 77 20.78 9.71 6.69
CA GLU A 77 22.09 9.83 7.34
C GLU A 77 23.14 10.44 6.40
N ARG A 78 23.27 9.89 5.17
CA ARG A 78 24.30 10.27 4.19
C ARG A 78 24.16 11.72 3.71
N HIS A 79 22.92 12.16 3.47
CA HIS A 79 22.62 13.47 2.90
C HIS A 79 22.05 14.45 3.92
N SER A 80 22.02 14.08 5.21
CA SER A 80 21.56 14.93 6.31
C SER A 80 20.20 15.58 6.04
N TYR A 81 19.21 14.79 5.59
CA TYR A 81 17.86 15.31 5.30
C TYR A 81 17.17 15.88 6.56
N GLY A 82 17.59 15.47 7.75
CA GLY A 82 17.02 15.91 9.01
C GLY A 82 15.61 15.34 9.27
N LEU A 83 15.30 14.18 8.73
CA LEU A 83 13.98 13.53 8.88
C LEU A 83 13.93 12.71 10.17
N LYS A 84 12.77 12.72 10.80
CA LYS A 84 12.41 11.78 11.89
C LYS A 84 11.65 10.61 11.28
N LEU A 85 12.28 9.43 11.21
CA LEU A 85 11.66 8.25 10.61
C LEU A 85 10.98 7.39 11.67
N VAL A 86 9.77 6.91 11.39
CA VAL A 86 8.98 5.99 12.22
C VAL A 86 8.45 4.87 11.34
N LEU A 87 8.61 3.62 11.74
CA LEU A 87 8.01 2.48 11.05
C LEU A 87 6.53 2.37 11.45
N LEU A 88 5.64 2.30 10.45
CA LEU A 88 4.21 2.09 10.65
C LEU A 88 3.79 0.80 9.97
N SER A 89 3.41 -0.20 10.74
CA SER A 89 2.92 -1.49 10.26
C SER A 89 1.44 -1.66 10.53
N ILE A 90 0.74 -2.29 9.60
CA ILE A 90 -0.68 -2.63 9.72
C ILE A 90 -0.82 -4.14 9.78
N ASP A 91 -1.38 -4.63 10.87
CA ASP A 91 -1.76 -6.03 11.05
C ASP A 91 -3.19 -6.22 10.56
N GLU A 92 -3.34 -6.88 9.43
CA GLU A 92 -4.64 -7.17 8.84
C GLU A 92 -5.36 -8.35 9.50
N GLY A 93 -4.66 -9.16 10.28
CA GLY A 93 -5.19 -10.38 10.93
C GLY A 93 -5.43 -11.50 9.90
N ILE A 94 -4.43 -11.80 9.06
CA ILE A 94 -4.42 -12.91 8.11
C ILE A 94 -3.58 -14.04 8.70
N THR A 95 -4.21 -15.17 9.04
CA THR A 95 -3.52 -16.34 9.60
C THR A 95 -2.49 -16.91 8.63
N GLY A 96 -1.30 -17.25 9.12
CA GLY A 96 -0.21 -17.84 8.35
C GLY A 96 0.71 -16.83 7.65
N TYR A 97 0.22 -15.63 7.36
CA TYR A 97 1.02 -14.53 6.79
C TYR A 97 1.47 -13.52 7.86
N ARG A 98 0.59 -13.27 8.83
CA ARG A 98 0.72 -12.25 9.86
C ARG A 98 1.98 -12.38 10.70
N ASP A 99 2.22 -13.58 11.21
CA ASP A 99 3.27 -13.78 12.21
C ASP A 99 4.66 -13.58 11.62
N ASP A 100 4.94 -14.15 10.44
CA ASP A 100 6.23 -14.00 9.75
C ASP A 100 6.46 -12.56 9.31
N SER A 101 5.42 -11.90 8.80
CA SER A 101 5.46 -10.51 8.36
C SER A 101 5.77 -9.55 9.52
N LEU A 102 5.05 -9.67 10.64
CA LEU A 102 5.25 -8.83 11.82
C LEU A 102 6.58 -9.10 12.53
N GLU A 103 7.01 -10.36 12.56
CA GLU A 103 8.32 -10.72 13.12
C GLU A 103 9.45 -10.08 12.30
N THR A 104 9.37 -10.13 10.98
CA THR A 104 10.32 -9.45 10.09
C THR A 104 10.35 -7.95 10.33
N VAL A 105 9.19 -7.29 10.49
CA VAL A 105 9.12 -5.85 10.79
C VAL A 105 9.77 -5.53 12.14
N LYS A 106 9.59 -6.38 13.15
CA LYS A 106 10.25 -6.21 14.47
C LYS A 106 11.76 -6.38 14.38
N ARG A 107 12.26 -7.36 13.60
CA ARG A 107 13.71 -7.51 13.34
C ARG A 107 14.27 -6.29 12.61
N ASN A 108 13.56 -5.77 11.62
CA ASN A 108 13.93 -4.54 10.91
C ASN A 108 13.94 -3.32 11.84
N GLN A 109 12.98 -3.22 12.76
CA GLN A 109 12.98 -2.19 13.80
C GLN A 109 14.28 -2.20 14.61
N GLN A 110 14.68 -3.37 15.08
CA GLN A 110 15.91 -3.52 15.88
C GLN A 110 17.15 -3.22 15.05
N GLN A 111 17.21 -3.74 13.80
CA GLN A 111 18.35 -3.55 12.90
C GLN A 111 18.54 -2.08 12.50
N TYR A 112 17.45 -1.35 12.30
CA TYR A 112 17.52 0.05 11.87
C TYR A 112 17.43 1.04 13.03
N ASP A 113 17.21 0.57 14.25
CA ASP A 113 17.01 1.42 15.44
C ASP A 113 15.99 2.54 15.17
N LEU A 114 14.83 2.16 14.66
CA LEU A 114 13.72 3.07 14.36
C LEU A 114 12.51 2.77 15.24
N PRO A 115 11.75 3.78 15.69
CA PRO A 115 10.48 3.55 16.36
C PRO A 115 9.51 2.75 15.48
N LEU A 116 8.79 1.78 16.06
CA LEU A 116 7.80 0.96 15.37
C LEU A 116 6.43 1.11 16.03
N ILE A 117 5.42 1.37 15.23
CA ILE A 117 4.01 1.33 15.64
C ILE A 117 3.30 0.29 14.79
N ILE A 118 2.57 -0.61 15.45
CA ILE A 118 1.73 -1.61 14.81
C ILE A 118 0.27 -1.28 15.15
N LEU A 119 -0.58 -1.22 14.13
CA LEU A 119 -2.03 -1.04 14.29
C LEU A 119 -2.74 -2.23 13.68
N THR A 120 -3.75 -2.74 14.38
CA THR A 120 -4.51 -3.90 13.92
C THR A 120 -5.84 -3.50 13.28
N TYR A 121 -6.30 -4.25 12.29
CA TYR A 121 -7.66 -4.09 11.75
C TYR A 121 -8.71 -4.31 12.83
N LYS A 122 -8.46 -5.22 13.78
CA LYS A 122 -9.39 -5.50 14.87
C LYS A 122 -9.62 -4.28 15.75
N GLU A 123 -8.57 -3.54 16.10
CA GLU A 123 -8.66 -2.30 16.88
C GLU A 123 -9.32 -1.16 16.08
N LEU A 124 -9.00 -1.04 14.79
CA LEU A 124 -9.48 0.06 13.96
C LEU A 124 -10.90 -0.12 13.46
N TYR A 125 -11.34 -1.36 13.22
CA TYR A 125 -12.57 -1.68 12.49
C TYR A 125 -13.47 -2.69 13.21
N GLY A 126 -13.00 -3.35 14.28
CA GLY A 126 -13.70 -4.43 14.96
C GLY A 126 -13.65 -5.77 14.22
N TRP A 127 -13.01 -5.84 13.05
CA TRP A 127 -12.93 -7.00 12.18
C TRP A 127 -11.49 -7.32 11.80
N SER A 128 -11.11 -8.59 11.80
CA SER A 128 -9.88 -9.06 11.14
C SER A 128 -10.15 -9.42 9.68
N MET A 129 -9.12 -9.52 8.86
CA MET A 129 -9.29 -9.91 7.45
C MET A 129 -9.85 -11.34 7.33
N ASP A 130 -9.45 -12.26 8.21
CA ASP A 130 -9.97 -13.63 8.22
C ASP A 130 -11.45 -13.67 8.56
N GLU A 131 -11.92 -12.86 9.51
CA GLU A 131 -13.35 -12.73 9.83
C GLU A 131 -14.12 -12.15 8.63
N ILE A 132 -13.55 -11.16 7.94
CA ILE A 132 -14.14 -10.57 6.74
C ILE A 132 -14.26 -11.64 5.64
N VAL A 133 -13.21 -12.41 5.38
CA VAL A 133 -13.23 -13.48 4.37
C VAL A 133 -14.29 -14.55 4.69
N LYS A 134 -14.46 -14.91 5.97
CA LYS A 134 -15.51 -15.83 6.40
C LYS A 134 -16.92 -15.27 6.14
N ALA A 135 -17.12 -13.96 6.35
CA ALA A 135 -18.42 -13.30 6.16
C ALA A 135 -18.75 -13.02 4.69
N VAL A 136 -17.75 -12.64 3.88
CA VAL A 136 -17.92 -12.15 2.49
C VAL A 136 -17.65 -13.23 1.45
N GLY A 137 -16.87 -14.25 1.82
CA GLY A 137 -16.27 -15.23 0.91
C GLY A 137 -15.04 -14.67 0.18
N ARG A 138 -14.42 -15.50 -0.65
CA ARG A 138 -13.17 -15.12 -1.36
C ARG A 138 -13.36 -14.05 -2.44
N LYS A 139 -14.59 -13.90 -2.97
CA LYS A 139 -14.88 -12.84 -3.94
C LYS A 139 -14.98 -11.49 -3.22
N ASN A 140 -14.32 -10.46 -3.76
CA ASN A 140 -14.32 -9.08 -3.25
C ASN A 140 -13.47 -8.81 -1.98
N ASN A 141 -12.80 -9.80 -1.39
CA ASN A 141 -11.92 -9.60 -0.23
C ASN A 141 -10.83 -8.55 -0.50
N CYS A 142 -10.27 -8.49 -1.74
CA CYS A 142 -9.29 -7.48 -2.15
C CYS A 142 -9.84 -6.05 -2.03
N THR A 143 -11.14 -5.83 -2.23
CA THR A 143 -11.77 -4.50 -2.04
C THR A 143 -11.72 -4.08 -0.59
N PHE A 144 -12.05 -4.97 0.34
CA PHE A 144 -11.96 -4.71 1.79
C PHE A 144 -10.50 -4.46 2.19
N CYS A 145 -9.61 -5.38 1.84
CA CYS A 145 -8.19 -5.25 2.14
C CYS A 145 -7.62 -3.92 1.63
N GLY A 146 -7.83 -3.58 0.35
CA GLY A 146 -7.29 -2.37 -0.24
C GLY A 146 -7.88 -1.07 0.33
N VAL A 147 -9.15 -1.05 0.73
CA VAL A 147 -9.79 0.11 1.36
C VAL A 147 -9.31 0.26 2.81
N PHE A 148 -9.34 -0.81 3.58
CA PHE A 148 -8.99 -0.78 5.00
C PHE A 148 -7.50 -0.51 5.20
N ARG A 149 -6.61 -1.14 4.42
CA ARG A 149 -5.16 -0.90 4.51
C ARG A 149 -4.80 0.56 4.28
N ARG A 150 -5.38 1.19 3.24
CA ARG A 150 -5.14 2.62 2.99
C ARG A 150 -5.63 3.49 4.14
N GLN A 151 -6.85 3.25 4.60
CA GLN A 151 -7.40 4.04 5.71
C GLN A 151 -6.65 3.78 7.03
N ALA A 152 -6.20 2.55 7.29
CA ALA A 152 -5.42 2.19 8.46
C ALA A 152 -4.08 2.95 8.49
N LEU A 153 -3.38 3.01 7.36
CA LEU A 153 -2.15 3.81 7.24
C LEU A 153 -2.40 5.29 7.52
N ASP A 154 -3.45 5.86 6.95
CA ASP A 154 -3.77 7.27 7.18
C ASP A 154 -4.18 7.53 8.64
N ARG A 155 -4.98 6.64 9.26
CA ARG A 155 -5.34 6.73 10.69
C ARG A 155 -4.11 6.61 11.59
N GLY A 156 -3.20 5.69 11.26
CA GLY A 156 -1.94 5.54 11.96
C GLY A 156 -1.07 6.80 11.88
N ALA A 157 -0.95 7.35 10.70
CA ALA A 157 -0.20 8.57 10.46
C ALA A 157 -0.78 9.77 11.22
N MET A 158 -2.11 9.91 11.24
CA MET A 158 -2.80 10.94 12.03
C MET A 158 -2.56 10.75 13.54
N LYS A 159 -2.69 9.52 14.05
CA LYS A 159 -2.46 9.18 15.46
C LYS A 159 -1.03 9.51 15.89
N LEU A 160 -0.07 9.35 14.98
CA LEU A 160 1.34 9.64 15.20
C LEU A 160 1.71 11.11 14.90
N SER A 161 0.75 11.90 14.43
CA SER A 161 0.98 13.31 14.01
C SER A 161 2.15 13.44 13.02
N VAL A 162 2.32 12.47 12.10
CA VAL A 162 3.37 12.52 11.09
C VAL A 162 2.98 13.44 9.93
N ASN A 163 3.99 14.04 9.31
CA ASN A 163 3.77 14.95 8.18
C ASN A 163 3.41 14.21 6.88
N LYS A 164 4.07 13.08 6.63
CA LYS A 164 3.91 12.31 5.39
C LYS A 164 4.07 10.81 5.63
N ILE A 165 3.52 10.01 4.71
CA ILE A 165 3.72 8.56 4.66
C ILE A 165 4.60 8.23 3.46
N ALA A 166 5.73 7.56 3.67
CA ALA A 166 6.52 6.94 2.61
C ALA A 166 6.04 5.50 2.39
N THR A 167 5.75 5.15 1.15
CA THR A 167 5.30 3.81 0.77
C THR A 167 6.23 3.16 -0.23
N GLY A 168 6.39 1.84 -0.15
CA GLY A 168 7.28 1.05 -1.00
C GLY A 168 6.75 0.79 -2.42
N HIS A 169 5.80 1.60 -2.92
CA HIS A 169 5.33 1.46 -4.29
C HIS A 169 6.48 1.73 -5.27
N ASN A 170 6.79 0.76 -6.06
CA ASN A 170 7.83 0.78 -7.08
C ASN A 170 7.29 1.19 -8.46
N ALA A 171 8.11 1.18 -9.50
CA ALA A 171 7.72 1.57 -10.85
C ALA A 171 6.63 0.66 -11.43
N ASP A 172 6.73 -0.64 -11.19
CA ASP A 172 5.77 -1.65 -11.66
C ASP A 172 4.38 -1.40 -11.04
N ASP A 173 4.30 -1.20 -9.74
CA ASP A 173 3.05 -0.85 -9.02
C ASP A 173 2.40 0.43 -9.54
N ILE A 174 3.23 1.44 -9.87
CA ILE A 174 2.73 2.72 -10.34
C ILE A 174 2.18 2.60 -11.75
N ALA A 175 2.85 1.87 -12.63
CA ALA A 175 2.37 1.60 -13.97
C ALA A 175 1.00 0.90 -13.96
N GLU A 176 0.80 -0.08 -13.07
CA GLU A 176 -0.49 -0.75 -12.90
C GLU A 176 -1.60 0.15 -12.36
N THR A 177 -1.24 1.09 -11.48
CA THR A 177 -2.23 1.88 -10.74
C THR A 177 -2.51 3.26 -11.31
N ILE A 178 -1.76 3.74 -12.32
CA ILE A 178 -1.90 5.09 -12.90
C ILE A 178 -3.35 5.38 -13.34
N LEU A 179 -3.99 4.45 -14.03
CA LEU A 179 -5.37 4.59 -14.48
C LEU A 179 -6.39 4.60 -13.33
N MET A 180 -6.05 3.98 -12.18
CA MET A 180 -6.96 3.90 -11.03
C MET A 180 -6.80 5.05 -10.03
N ASN A 181 -5.67 5.75 -10.04
CA ASN A 181 -5.33 6.76 -9.03
C ASN A 181 -5.80 8.18 -9.33
N ILE A 182 -6.19 8.48 -10.55
CA ILE A 182 -6.67 9.82 -10.96
C ILE A 182 -7.89 10.29 -10.14
N LEU A 183 -8.63 9.37 -9.51
CA LEU A 183 -9.90 9.66 -8.81
C LEU A 183 -9.85 9.52 -7.28
N ARG A 184 -8.68 9.35 -6.66
CA ARG A 184 -8.58 9.05 -5.23
C ARG A 184 -7.70 10.05 -4.50
N GLY A 185 -8.34 10.95 -3.71
CA GLY A 185 -7.63 11.83 -2.77
C GLY A 185 -7.17 11.10 -1.51
N SER A 186 -6.04 11.51 -0.91
CA SER A 186 -5.57 11.11 0.41
C SER A 186 -5.41 12.35 1.30
N VAL A 187 -5.67 12.19 2.61
CA VAL A 187 -5.56 13.30 3.58
C VAL A 187 -4.12 13.63 3.90
N ILE A 188 -3.30 12.59 4.04
CA ILE A 188 -1.88 12.73 4.36
C ILE A 188 -1.09 12.48 3.08
N PRO A 189 -0.16 13.38 2.72
CA PRO A 189 0.65 13.23 1.53
C PRO A 189 1.43 11.91 1.57
N ARG A 190 1.31 11.13 0.49
CA ARG A 190 2.03 9.87 0.31
C ARG A 190 3.20 10.09 -0.62
N CYS A 191 4.39 9.88 -0.09
CA CYS A 191 5.62 9.93 -0.85
C CYS A 191 5.99 8.52 -1.35
N LYS A 192 6.56 8.44 -2.54
CA LYS A 192 6.96 7.19 -3.18
C LYS A 192 8.42 7.28 -3.63
N PRO A 193 9.38 7.19 -2.72
CA PRO A 193 10.81 7.32 -3.06
C PRO A 193 11.29 6.31 -4.11
N LEU A 194 10.69 5.11 -4.14
CA LEU A 194 11.01 4.03 -5.08
C LEU A 194 10.26 4.12 -6.42
N LYS A 195 9.57 5.22 -6.71
CA LYS A 195 8.68 5.41 -7.87
C LYS A 195 9.30 5.04 -9.22
N TYR A 196 10.58 5.24 -9.41
CA TYR A 196 11.30 4.94 -10.64
C TYR A 196 12.26 3.74 -10.50
N ALA A 197 12.22 3.03 -9.38
CA ALA A 197 12.96 1.80 -9.17
C ALA A 197 12.13 0.61 -9.66
N TYR A 198 12.69 -0.22 -10.54
CA TYR A 198 12.03 -1.44 -11.00
C TYR A 198 11.99 -2.49 -9.88
N GLU A 199 10.93 -3.27 -9.83
CA GLU A 199 10.78 -4.35 -8.86
C GLU A 199 11.99 -5.31 -8.89
N LYS A 200 12.49 -5.66 -10.07
CA LYS A 200 13.68 -6.48 -10.23
C LYS A 200 14.94 -5.87 -9.62
N GLU A 201 15.10 -4.54 -9.69
CA GLU A 201 16.23 -3.85 -9.06
C GLU A 201 16.13 -3.88 -7.54
N ILE A 202 14.91 -3.73 -6.99
CA ILE A 202 14.64 -3.84 -5.56
C ILE A 202 14.99 -5.25 -5.05
N VAL A 203 14.58 -6.29 -5.78
CA VAL A 203 14.93 -7.69 -5.45
C VAL A 203 16.44 -7.89 -5.44
N LEU A 204 17.15 -7.43 -6.48
CA LEU A 204 18.63 -7.54 -6.56
C LEU A 204 19.31 -6.75 -5.44
N TYR A 205 18.82 -5.56 -5.14
CA TYR A 205 19.35 -4.73 -4.06
C TYR A 205 19.19 -5.42 -2.70
N ALA A 206 17.98 -5.90 -2.39
CA ALA A 206 17.69 -6.63 -1.15
C ALA A 206 18.58 -7.89 -1.04
N PHE A 207 18.70 -8.66 -2.11
CA PHE A 207 19.52 -9.87 -2.16
C PHE A 207 21.00 -9.58 -1.91
N TYR A 208 21.61 -8.65 -2.65
CA TYR A 208 23.04 -8.36 -2.51
C TYR A 208 23.41 -7.61 -1.23
N LYS A 209 22.49 -6.79 -0.69
CA LYS A 209 22.64 -6.14 0.63
C LYS A 209 22.31 -7.09 1.79
N ARG A 210 21.76 -8.29 1.50
CA ARG A 210 21.33 -9.28 2.50
C ARG A 210 20.32 -8.68 3.50
N LEU A 211 19.34 -7.94 2.99
CA LEU A 211 18.26 -7.41 3.80
C LEU A 211 17.35 -8.54 4.24
N ASP A 212 16.85 -8.47 5.48
CA ASP A 212 15.90 -9.44 6.03
C ASP A 212 14.48 -9.03 5.66
N TYR A 213 13.83 -9.80 4.77
CA TYR A 213 12.46 -9.57 4.32
C TYR A 213 11.71 -10.88 4.14
N PHE A 214 10.40 -10.80 4.31
CA PHE A 214 9.48 -11.90 4.03
C PHE A 214 9.05 -11.88 2.56
N SER A 215 9.11 -13.02 1.87
CA SER A 215 8.71 -13.14 0.47
C SER A 215 7.71 -14.26 0.28
N THR A 216 6.60 -13.94 -0.38
CA THR A 216 5.75 -14.92 -1.07
C THR A 216 6.08 -14.79 -2.55
N GLU A 217 6.70 -15.82 -3.13
CA GLU A 217 7.18 -15.76 -4.52
C GLU A 217 6.03 -15.62 -5.52
N TYR A 218 6.05 -14.51 -6.28
CA TYR A 218 5.39 -14.40 -7.58
C TYR A 218 6.33 -13.72 -8.57
N LEU A 219 6.76 -14.46 -9.58
CA LEU A 219 7.58 -13.97 -10.69
C LEU A 219 6.67 -13.50 -11.82
N GLU A 220 6.55 -12.21 -12.05
CA GLU A 220 5.92 -11.68 -13.26
C GLU A 220 6.96 -11.19 -14.29
N ARG A 221 6.73 -11.57 -15.55
CA ARG A 221 7.57 -11.21 -16.70
C ARG A 221 6.90 -10.08 -17.48
N LEU A 222 7.31 -8.83 -17.26
CA LEU A 222 6.95 -7.71 -18.12
C LEU A 222 8.20 -7.07 -18.75
N ARG A 223 8.01 -6.41 -19.90
CA ARG A 223 9.10 -5.67 -20.58
C ARG A 223 9.45 -4.41 -19.77
N PRO A 224 10.70 -4.25 -19.30
CA PRO A 224 11.04 -3.17 -18.38
C PRO A 224 10.84 -1.74 -18.92
N SER A 225 11.08 -1.49 -20.21
CA SER A 225 11.00 -0.15 -20.80
C SER A 225 9.59 0.44 -20.80
N SER A 226 8.56 -0.38 -21.01
CA SER A 226 7.17 0.08 -21.07
C SER A 226 6.64 0.62 -19.74
N ILE A 227 7.22 0.21 -18.62
CA ILE A 227 6.82 0.62 -17.26
C ILE A 227 7.06 2.12 -17.05
N ILE A 228 8.25 2.60 -17.38
CA ILE A 228 8.60 4.02 -17.24
C ILE A 228 7.82 4.88 -18.23
N ASP A 229 7.59 4.38 -19.45
CA ASP A 229 6.79 5.10 -20.46
C ASP A 229 5.33 5.28 -20.00
N ILE A 230 4.74 4.28 -19.33
CA ILE A 230 3.39 4.38 -18.74
C ILE A 230 3.37 5.41 -17.61
N ILE A 231 4.40 5.43 -16.74
CA ILE A 231 4.50 6.41 -15.65
C ILE A 231 4.54 7.83 -16.22
N HIS A 232 5.44 8.11 -17.17
CA HIS A 232 5.55 9.42 -17.79
C HIS A 232 4.28 9.84 -18.54
N SER A 233 3.65 8.91 -19.26
CA SER A 233 2.36 9.19 -19.92
C SER A 233 1.27 9.54 -18.90
N GLY A 234 1.25 8.85 -17.76
CA GLY A 234 0.29 9.13 -16.68
C GLY A 234 0.52 10.49 -16.00
N GLU A 235 1.76 10.94 -15.89
CA GLU A 235 2.11 12.24 -15.33
C GLU A 235 1.74 13.42 -16.25
N GLN A 236 1.71 13.18 -17.56
CA GLN A 236 1.33 14.17 -18.57
C GLN A 236 -0.18 14.27 -18.81
N LEU A 237 -0.98 13.39 -18.18
CA LEU A 237 -2.44 13.43 -18.31
C LEU A 237 -3.00 14.72 -17.70
N LEU A 238 -3.52 15.60 -18.54
CA LEU A 238 -4.25 16.79 -18.15
C LEU A 238 -5.74 16.46 -17.96
N VAL A 239 -6.26 16.70 -16.78
CA VAL A 239 -7.70 16.59 -16.52
C VAL A 239 -8.40 17.81 -17.15
N LYS A 240 -9.36 17.58 -18.06
CA LYS A 240 -10.16 18.66 -18.65
C LYS A 240 -10.82 19.49 -17.54
N GLN A 241 -10.79 20.82 -17.67
CA GLN A 241 -11.42 21.74 -16.71
C GLN A 241 -12.91 21.49 -16.49
N THR A 242 -13.59 20.87 -17.48
CA THR A 242 -15.00 20.49 -17.41
C THR A 242 -15.26 19.20 -16.62
N ALA A 243 -14.21 18.44 -16.23
CA ALA A 243 -14.36 17.23 -15.46
C ALA A 243 -14.75 17.56 -14.03
N LYS A 244 -15.90 17.07 -13.56
CA LYS A 244 -16.31 17.20 -12.16
C LYS A 244 -15.41 16.36 -11.28
N MET A 245 -14.43 17.00 -10.66
CA MET A 245 -13.58 16.35 -9.67
C MET A 245 -14.34 16.12 -8.37
N PRO A 246 -14.13 14.98 -7.69
CA PRO A 246 -14.74 14.75 -6.37
C PRO A 246 -14.22 15.77 -5.37
N VAL A 247 -15.14 16.40 -4.63
CA VAL A 247 -14.81 17.37 -3.59
C VAL A 247 -14.43 16.62 -2.32
N GLN A 248 -13.30 16.99 -1.74
CA GLN A 248 -12.84 16.45 -0.47
C GLN A 248 -13.74 16.93 0.68
N ARG A 249 -14.22 15.99 1.48
CA ARG A 249 -15.10 16.21 2.64
C ARG A 249 -14.63 15.38 3.82
N VAL A 250 -15.26 15.58 4.97
CA VAL A 250 -15.05 14.77 6.17
C VAL A 250 -16.19 13.77 6.28
N CYS A 251 -15.87 12.51 6.58
CA CYS A 251 -16.86 11.47 6.81
C CYS A 251 -17.68 11.76 8.06
N GLU A 252 -19.01 11.78 7.94
CA GLU A 252 -19.93 12.07 9.03
C GLU A 252 -19.85 11.06 10.20
N ARG A 253 -19.33 9.83 9.95
CA ARG A 253 -19.26 8.77 10.96
C ARG A 253 -17.91 8.67 11.67
N CYS A 254 -16.81 8.80 10.95
CA CYS A 254 -15.47 8.56 11.50
C CYS A 254 -14.55 9.77 11.37
N SER A 255 -15.10 10.91 10.95
CA SER A 255 -14.36 12.18 10.74
C SER A 255 -13.12 12.02 9.84
N TYR A 256 -13.06 10.96 9.05
CA TYR A 256 -12.01 10.69 8.10
C TYR A 256 -12.32 11.37 6.76
N CYS A 257 -11.28 11.76 6.03
CA CYS A 257 -11.45 12.40 4.74
C CYS A 257 -12.09 11.45 3.72
N SER A 258 -13.05 11.96 2.99
CA SER A 258 -13.83 11.22 2.02
C SER A 258 -14.32 12.16 0.91
N SER A 259 -14.55 11.65 -0.28
CA SER A 259 -15.29 12.36 -1.33
C SER A 259 -16.82 12.19 -1.20
N MET A 260 -17.27 11.39 -0.23
CA MET A 260 -18.68 11.08 0.02
C MET A 260 -19.02 11.42 1.49
N PRO A 261 -20.32 11.69 1.83
CA PRO A 261 -20.74 11.95 3.20
C PRO A 261 -20.30 10.84 4.18
N VAL A 262 -20.43 9.59 3.78
CA VAL A 262 -19.91 8.43 4.52
C VAL A 262 -18.78 7.78 3.74
N CYS A 263 -17.61 7.61 4.36
CA CYS A 263 -16.45 7.04 3.69
C CYS A 263 -16.65 5.55 3.35
N LYS A 264 -15.90 5.07 2.37
CA LYS A 264 -16.02 3.69 1.88
C LYS A 264 -15.79 2.65 2.96
N ALA A 265 -14.85 2.87 3.89
CA ALA A 265 -14.60 1.94 4.98
C ALA A 265 -15.81 1.86 5.94
N CYS A 266 -16.41 2.99 6.31
CA CYS A 266 -17.61 2.99 7.15
C CYS A 266 -18.79 2.26 6.50
N LEU A 267 -18.97 2.41 5.18
CA LEU A 267 -19.98 1.65 4.44
C LEU A 267 -19.71 0.15 4.43
N LEU A 268 -18.47 -0.25 4.26
CA LEU A 268 -18.09 -1.66 4.28
C LEU A 268 -18.26 -2.28 5.67
N ILE A 269 -17.88 -1.56 6.73
CA ILE A 269 -18.09 -1.99 8.12
C ILE A 269 -19.58 -2.13 8.43
N GLU A 270 -20.41 -1.18 8.01
CA GLU A 270 -21.85 -1.26 8.16
C GLU A 270 -22.42 -2.50 7.46
N GLY A 271 -21.96 -2.77 6.23
CA GLY A 271 -22.36 -3.97 5.50
C GLY A 271 -22.00 -5.27 6.22
N LEU A 272 -20.82 -5.34 6.83
CA LEU A 272 -20.39 -6.48 7.64
C LEU A 272 -21.27 -6.63 8.89
N ASN A 273 -21.47 -5.56 9.64
CA ASN A 273 -22.24 -5.58 10.88
C ASN A 273 -23.73 -5.92 10.65
N LYS A 274 -24.30 -5.51 9.52
CA LYS A 274 -25.70 -5.83 9.14
C LYS A 274 -25.84 -7.19 8.43
N GLY A 275 -24.75 -7.96 8.25
CA GLY A 275 -24.79 -9.23 7.50
C GLY A 275 -25.09 -9.06 6.00
N VAL A 276 -24.85 -7.87 5.45
CA VAL A 276 -25.00 -7.54 4.02
C VAL A 276 -23.65 -7.21 3.42
N PRO A 277 -22.78 -8.21 3.21
CA PRO A 277 -21.36 -7.99 2.87
C PRO A 277 -21.14 -7.32 1.51
N LYS A 278 -22.15 -7.25 0.65
CA LYS A 278 -22.10 -6.55 -0.64
C LYS A 278 -22.41 -5.05 -0.55
N LEU A 279 -22.78 -4.54 0.63
CA LEU A 279 -23.06 -3.13 0.82
C LEU A 279 -21.82 -2.30 0.51
N GLY A 280 -21.96 -1.34 -0.37
CA GLY A 280 -20.84 -0.52 -0.83
C GLY A 280 -19.95 -1.17 -1.91
N ILE A 281 -20.24 -2.40 -2.36
CA ILE A 281 -19.56 -3.07 -3.48
C ILE A 281 -20.56 -3.16 -4.63
N GLY A 282 -20.33 -2.43 -5.74
CA GLY A 282 -21.19 -2.45 -6.92
C GLY A 282 -21.88 -1.11 -7.25
N LYS A 283 -22.70 -1.08 -8.28
CA LYS A 283 -23.42 0.12 -8.78
C LYS A 283 -24.46 0.59 -7.77
N THR A 284 -24.30 1.81 -7.31
CA THR A 284 -24.80 2.38 -6.05
C THR A 284 -26.34 2.57 -5.95
N GLU A 285 -27.07 2.73 -7.06
CA GLU A 285 -28.51 3.08 -6.99
C GLU A 285 -29.44 1.90 -6.73
N ARG A 286 -29.15 0.75 -7.33
CA ARG A 286 -30.00 -0.45 -7.12
C ARG A 286 -29.94 -0.95 -5.69
N TYR A 287 -28.76 -0.86 -5.06
CA TYR A 287 -28.53 -1.26 -3.67
C TYR A 287 -29.16 -0.30 -2.65
N ARG A 288 -29.18 1.03 -2.93
CA ARG A 288 -29.90 1.99 -2.07
C ARG A 288 -31.39 1.71 -2.03
N LYS A 289 -31.98 1.40 -3.17
CA LYS A 289 -33.41 1.06 -3.26
C LYS A 289 -33.77 -0.26 -2.57
N GLU A 290 -32.86 -1.26 -2.63
CA GLU A 290 -33.06 -2.55 -1.95
C GLU A 290 -32.91 -2.42 -0.42
N MET A 291 -32.02 -1.55 0.06
CA MET A 291 -31.85 -1.29 1.50
C MET A 291 -32.98 -0.45 2.06
N GLN A 292 -33.43 0.59 1.37
CA GLN A 292 -34.60 1.34 1.79
C GLN A 292 -35.85 0.44 1.94
N LYS A 293 -36.07 -0.47 1.02
CA LYS A 293 -37.17 -1.46 1.13
C LYS A 293 -36.99 -2.44 2.30
N LYS A 294 -35.77 -2.79 2.68
CA LYS A 294 -35.49 -3.67 3.84
C LYS A 294 -35.66 -2.93 5.16
N ASP A 295 -35.26 -1.67 5.25
CA ASP A 295 -35.42 -0.84 6.43
C ASP A 295 -36.94 -0.50 6.65
N GLU A 296 -37.69 -0.30 5.57
CA GLU A 296 -39.16 -0.16 5.62
C GLU A 296 -39.86 -1.46 6.07
N CYS A 297 -39.38 -2.62 5.62
CA CYS A 297 -39.89 -3.93 6.00
C CYS A 297 -39.58 -4.30 7.47
N CYS A 298 -38.45 -3.85 8.03
CA CYS A 298 -38.09 -4.14 9.42
C CYS A 298 -38.70 -3.19 10.44
N ASN A 299 -39.22 -2.04 10.03
CA ASN A 299 -39.98 -1.11 10.90
C ASN A 299 -41.42 -1.52 11.09
N ASP A 300 -41.93 -2.40 10.26
CA ASP A 300 -43.30 -2.96 10.41
C ASP A 300 -43.24 -4.36 11.01
N GLN A 301 -43.36 -4.45 12.35
CA GLN A 301 -43.26 -5.70 13.11
C GLN A 301 -44.34 -6.76 12.74
N SER A 302 -45.34 -6.40 11.95
CA SER A 302 -46.43 -7.30 11.56
C SER A 302 -46.17 -8.11 10.27
N LEU A 303 -45.14 -7.78 9.50
CA LEU A 303 -44.93 -8.34 8.15
C LEU A 303 -43.49 -8.84 7.86
N CYS A 304 -42.65 -9.04 8.90
CA CYS A 304 -41.27 -9.42 8.69
C CYS A 304 -41.10 -10.91 8.30
N HIS A 305 -41.11 -11.20 7.00
CA HIS A 305 -40.83 -12.53 6.43
C HIS A 305 -39.33 -12.92 6.46
N CYS A 306 -38.43 -11.96 6.77
CA CYS A 306 -36.98 -12.16 6.77
C CYS A 306 -36.45 -12.97 7.96
N MET A 307 -37.24 -13.19 9.01
CA MET A 307 -36.85 -14.06 10.12
C MET A 307 -37.22 -15.55 9.90
N LYS A 308 -38.11 -15.88 8.98
CA LYS A 308 -38.50 -17.29 8.73
C LYS A 308 -37.51 -18.09 7.91
N GLU A 309 -36.71 -17.45 7.06
CA GLU A 309 -35.67 -18.16 6.25
C GLU A 309 -34.36 -18.49 6.99
N LYS A 310 -34.15 -17.94 8.19
CA LYS A 310 -32.96 -18.25 9.00
C LYS A 310 -33.13 -19.44 9.95
N LEU A 311 -34.32 -19.96 10.11
CA LEU A 311 -34.62 -21.08 11.03
C LEU A 311 -34.74 -22.43 10.35
N THR A 312 -34.65 -22.51 9.01
CA THR A 312 -34.81 -23.78 8.26
C THR A 312 -33.51 -24.34 7.67
N VAL A 313 -32.32 -23.82 8.03
CA VAL A 313 -31.02 -24.31 7.50
C VAL A 313 -30.19 -25.02 8.56
N ASN A 314 -30.74 -25.39 9.71
CA ASN A 314 -30.00 -26.14 10.75
C ASN A 314 -30.64 -27.45 11.18
N GLU A 315 -31.39 -28.13 10.31
CA GLU A 315 -31.71 -29.56 10.49
C GLU A 315 -31.58 -30.20 9.12
N ASP A 316 -30.34 -30.69 8.78
CA ASP A 316 -30.07 -31.91 8.04
C ASP A 316 -28.61 -31.93 7.58
N LYS A 317 -27.87 -32.90 8.23
CA LYS A 317 -26.55 -33.47 7.95
C LYS A 317 -25.32 -32.67 8.37
#